data_10e840b18dce5ea734dd624d6acd52b2
#
_entry.id   10e840b18dce5ea734dd624d6acd52b2
#
_cell.length_a   1.000
_cell.length_b   1.000
_cell.length_c   1.000
_cell.angle_alpha   90.00
_cell.angle_beta   90.00
_cell.angle_gamma   90.00
#
_symmetry.space_group_name_H-M   'P 1'
#
loop_
_entity.id
_entity.type
_entity.pdbx_description
1 polymer ?
#
loop_
_entity_poly.entity_id
_entity_poly.type
_entity_poly.pdbx_seq_one_letter_code
_entity_poly.pdbx_strand_id
1 'polypeptide(L)'
;MPRAAKKPKSAKISFPFPNTTIVVGYLCLGLSLFIFLNLFFRPAKEELTYQLRSTSSSDQPLTPPNHDFSIVIPTIGATSEIVANVNPYDSRVYQQALTHGVAHAQGTGFPGEGSNIFLFAHSSANLFEASRFNSVFYLMHHLVVGDQIILWYHNQGYLYEVTDKLLVSPQSVQYLKPNSAETLTLMTCYPPGTTLKRLIVVAKPIRL
;
A
#
# COMPACT_ATOMS: atom_id res chain seq x y z
N MET A 1 -60.01 38.21 -57.29
CA MET A 1 -59.91 37.15 -56.26
C MET A 1 -58.49 36.84 -56.03
N PRO A 2 -57.85 37.14 -54.88
CA PRO A 2 -56.43 36.82 -54.64
C PRO A 2 -56.29 35.41 -54.10
N ARG A 3 -55.34 34.65 -54.68
CA ARG A 3 -54.96 33.32 -54.28
C ARG A 3 -54.25 33.30 -52.96
N ALA A 4 -54.76 32.53 -51.97
CA ALA A 4 -54.16 32.37 -50.68
C ALA A 4 -52.81 31.62 -50.74
N ALA A 5 -51.74 32.21 -50.20
CA ALA A 5 -50.46 31.62 -50.10
C ALA A 5 -50.44 30.49 -49.03
N LYS A 6 -50.03 29.30 -49.43
CA LYS A 6 -49.90 28.12 -48.57
C LYS A 6 -48.64 28.27 -47.71
N LYS A 7 -48.76 28.33 -46.34
CA LYS A 7 -47.65 28.33 -45.39
C LYS A 7 -46.80 27.07 -45.54
N PRO A 8 -45.48 27.20 -45.50
CA PRO A 8 -44.60 26.01 -45.52
C PRO A 8 -44.75 25.23 -44.24
N LYS A 9 -44.87 23.91 -44.36
CA LYS A 9 -44.85 22.97 -43.25
C LYS A 9 -43.45 22.93 -42.68
N SER A 10 -43.29 23.26 -41.40
CA SER A 10 -42.07 23.05 -40.62
C SER A 10 -41.73 21.54 -40.57
N ALA A 11 -40.63 21.17 -41.19
CA ALA A 11 -40.12 19.79 -41.07
C ALA A 11 -39.53 19.62 -39.68
N LYS A 12 -40.18 18.82 -38.85
CA LYS A 12 -39.58 18.32 -37.60
C LYS A 12 -38.43 17.37 -37.94
N ILE A 13 -37.22 17.81 -37.75
CA ILE A 13 -36.06 16.94 -37.81
C ILE A 13 -36.10 16.03 -36.57
N SER A 14 -36.62 14.83 -36.71
CA SER A 14 -36.54 13.80 -35.71
C SER A 14 -35.20 13.09 -35.92
N PHE A 15 -34.26 13.23 -35.00
CA PHE A 15 -33.08 12.39 -34.94
C PHE A 15 -33.49 11.06 -34.31
N PRO A 16 -33.51 9.96 -35.03
CA PRO A 16 -33.73 8.63 -34.48
C PRO A 16 -32.41 8.15 -33.87
N PHE A 17 -32.06 8.63 -32.67
CA PHE A 17 -31.10 7.85 -31.91
C PHE A 17 -31.82 6.57 -31.46
N PRO A 18 -31.36 5.40 -31.86
CA PRO A 18 -31.98 4.18 -31.41
C PRO A 18 -31.86 4.10 -29.89
N ASN A 19 -32.93 3.69 -29.19
CA ASN A 19 -32.97 3.51 -27.74
C ASN A 19 -31.80 2.65 -27.24
N THR A 20 -31.25 1.76 -28.06
CA THR A 20 -30.04 0.98 -27.81
C THR A 20 -28.78 1.82 -27.57
N THR A 21 -28.58 2.93 -28.28
CA THR A 21 -27.40 3.80 -28.09
C THR A 21 -27.45 4.49 -26.74
N ILE A 22 -28.63 4.90 -26.30
CA ILE A 22 -28.84 5.52 -24.98
C ILE A 22 -28.59 4.48 -23.89
N VAL A 23 -29.10 3.28 -24.03
CA VAL A 23 -28.87 2.18 -23.07
C VAL A 23 -27.39 1.82 -22.96
N VAL A 24 -26.68 1.69 -24.08
CA VAL A 24 -25.23 1.44 -24.08
C VAL A 24 -24.49 2.59 -23.41
N GLY A 25 -24.86 3.85 -23.66
CA GLY A 25 -24.30 5.02 -22.99
C GLY A 25 -24.41 4.97 -21.46
N TYR A 26 -25.61 4.64 -20.95
CA TYR A 26 -25.81 4.48 -19.50
C TYR A 26 -25.05 3.28 -18.91
N LEU A 27 -24.94 2.16 -19.65
CA LEU A 27 -24.14 1.03 -19.22
C LEU A 27 -22.65 1.38 -19.13
N CYS A 28 -22.10 2.11 -20.10
CA CYS A 28 -20.72 2.59 -20.07
C CYS A 28 -20.46 3.55 -18.90
N LEU A 29 -21.39 4.50 -18.67
CA LEU A 29 -21.30 5.41 -17.51
C LEU A 29 -21.37 4.66 -16.19
N GLY A 30 -22.29 3.71 -16.05
CA GLY A 30 -22.41 2.88 -14.85
C GLY A 30 -21.15 2.04 -14.59
N LEU A 31 -20.59 1.43 -15.63
CA LEU A 31 -19.36 0.67 -15.56
C LEU A 31 -18.16 1.56 -15.20
N SER A 32 -18.06 2.75 -15.81
CA SER A 32 -17.01 3.72 -15.50
C SER A 32 -17.09 4.19 -14.05
N LEU A 33 -18.29 4.53 -13.56
CA LEU A 33 -18.51 4.92 -12.18
C LEU A 33 -18.19 3.76 -11.21
N PHE A 34 -18.59 2.54 -11.54
CA PHE A 34 -18.29 1.35 -10.75
C PHE A 34 -16.78 1.11 -10.64
N ILE A 35 -16.05 1.20 -11.75
CA ILE A 35 -14.58 1.10 -11.76
C ILE A 35 -13.97 2.23 -10.93
N PHE A 36 -14.42 3.46 -11.13
CA PHE A 36 -13.93 4.62 -10.38
C PHE A 36 -14.12 4.45 -8.86
N LEU A 37 -15.32 4.06 -8.43
CA LEU A 37 -15.60 3.82 -7.01
C LEU A 37 -14.71 2.72 -6.42
N ASN A 38 -14.52 1.60 -7.15
CA ASN A 38 -13.65 0.51 -6.68
C ASN A 38 -12.17 0.94 -6.60
N LEU A 39 -11.73 1.83 -7.51
CA LEU A 39 -10.37 2.37 -7.53
C LEU A 39 -10.04 3.21 -6.29
N PHE A 40 -10.97 4.09 -5.91
CA PHE A 40 -10.73 5.10 -4.90
C PHE A 40 -11.21 4.69 -3.50
N PHE A 41 -12.13 3.72 -3.41
CA PHE A 41 -12.75 3.35 -2.14
C PHE A 41 -11.75 2.76 -1.13
N ARG A 42 -10.82 1.90 -1.58
CA ARG A 42 -9.87 1.24 -0.67
C ARG A 42 -8.81 2.20 -0.12
N PRO A 43 -8.08 2.97 -0.95
CA PRO A 43 -7.16 3.98 -0.44
C PRO A 43 -7.82 4.98 0.49
N ALA A 44 -9.03 5.45 0.15
CA ALA A 44 -9.79 6.38 0.98
C ALA A 44 -10.21 5.74 2.33
N LYS A 45 -10.57 4.47 2.33
CA LYS A 45 -10.90 3.74 3.55
C LYS A 45 -9.70 3.61 4.49
N GLU A 46 -8.53 3.22 3.98
CA GLU A 46 -7.31 3.08 4.79
C GLU A 46 -6.91 4.42 5.40
N GLU A 47 -6.91 5.48 4.61
CA GLU A 47 -6.59 6.83 5.07
C GLU A 47 -7.61 7.32 6.12
N LEU A 48 -8.92 7.11 5.88
CA LEU A 48 -9.98 7.48 6.84
C LEU A 48 -9.85 6.69 8.14
N THR A 49 -9.55 5.39 8.06
CA THR A 49 -9.35 4.54 9.23
C THR A 49 -8.15 5.00 10.05
N TYR A 50 -7.06 5.40 9.39
CA TYR A 50 -5.90 6.00 10.05
C TYR A 50 -6.26 7.30 10.78
N GLN A 51 -6.97 8.23 10.12
CA GLN A 51 -7.38 9.49 10.74
C GLN A 51 -8.33 9.27 11.93
N LEU A 52 -9.26 8.32 11.83
CA LEU A 52 -10.16 7.99 12.93
C LEU A 52 -9.42 7.33 14.10
N ARG A 53 -8.39 6.51 13.85
CA ARG A 53 -7.55 5.94 14.90
C ARG A 53 -6.70 6.99 15.60
N SER A 54 -6.09 7.90 14.85
CA SER A 54 -5.26 8.96 15.42
C SER A 54 -6.05 9.93 16.32
N THR A 55 -7.37 10.04 16.10
CA THR A 55 -8.29 10.83 16.95
C THR A 55 -8.88 10.04 18.12
N SER A 56 -8.94 8.72 18.00
CA SER A 56 -9.47 7.84 19.05
C SER A 56 -8.29 7.10 19.67
N SER A 57 -7.91 7.43 20.88
CA SER A 57 -6.92 6.67 21.68
C SER A 57 -7.46 5.26 21.95
N SER A 58 -7.52 4.42 20.91
CA SER A 58 -7.87 3.02 21.11
C SER A 58 -6.62 2.30 21.58
N ASP A 59 -6.49 2.20 22.91
CA ASP A 59 -5.46 1.44 23.63
C ASP A 59 -5.57 -0.09 23.43
N GLN A 60 -6.16 -0.55 22.34
CA GLN A 60 -6.14 -1.98 22.06
C GLN A 60 -4.78 -2.36 21.47
N PRO A 61 -3.98 -3.16 22.20
CA PRO A 61 -2.70 -3.63 21.67
C PRO A 61 -2.97 -4.46 20.41
N LEU A 62 -2.27 -4.10 19.33
CA LEU A 62 -2.32 -4.88 18.09
C LEU A 62 -1.70 -6.25 18.35
N THR A 63 -2.45 -7.30 18.04
CA THR A 63 -1.96 -8.66 18.18
C THR A 63 -1.13 -9.03 16.94
N PRO A 64 0.10 -9.57 17.12
CA PRO A 64 0.87 -10.11 16.01
C PRO A 64 0.14 -11.31 15.38
N PRO A 65 0.23 -11.50 14.05
CA PRO A 65 -0.37 -12.66 13.39
C PRO A 65 0.24 -14.00 13.87
N ASN A 66 1.52 -13.98 14.19
CA ASN A 66 2.24 -15.09 14.82
C ASN A 66 3.42 -14.55 15.64
N HIS A 67 4.09 -15.42 16.40
CA HIS A 67 5.30 -15.08 17.17
C HIS A 67 6.59 -15.66 16.55
N ASP A 68 6.48 -16.36 15.41
CA ASP A 68 7.63 -16.99 14.75
C ASP A 68 8.45 -15.95 13.98
N PHE A 69 7.80 -15.20 13.09
CA PHE A 69 8.39 -14.03 12.44
C PHE A 69 7.28 -13.09 11.93
N SER A 70 7.08 -11.99 12.63
CA SER A 70 6.03 -11.01 12.28
C SER A 70 6.41 -9.59 12.69
N ILE A 71 5.70 -8.61 12.11
CA ILE A 71 5.87 -7.17 12.38
C ILE A 71 4.55 -6.58 12.87
N VAL A 72 4.65 -5.68 13.83
CA VAL A 72 3.55 -4.84 14.34
C VAL A 72 4.02 -3.39 14.35
N ILE A 73 3.27 -2.50 13.72
CA ILE A 73 3.54 -1.05 13.68
C ILE A 73 2.30 -0.32 14.22
N PRO A 74 2.27 -0.03 15.52
CA PRO A 74 1.06 0.50 16.19
C PRO A 74 0.55 1.81 15.59
N THR A 75 1.43 2.75 15.31
CA THR A 75 1.10 4.09 14.79
C THR A 75 0.23 4.03 13.52
N ILE A 76 0.50 3.09 12.64
CA ILE A 76 -0.25 2.94 11.39
C ILE A 76 -1.22 1.76 11.41
N GLY A 77 -1.31 1.06 12.53
CA GLY A 77 -2.20 -0.10 12.71
C GLY A 77 -1.85 -1.28 11.81
N ALA A 78 -0.59 -1.42 11.40
CA ALA A 78 -0.15 -2.48 10.51
C ALA A 78 0.34 -3.69 11.28
N THR A 79 -0.10 -4.87 10.86
CA THR A 79 0.41 -6.17 11.33
C THR A 79 0.59 -7.10 10.14
N SER A 80 1.67 -7.89 10.12
CA SER A 80 1.90 -8.86 9.06
C SER A 80 2.85 -9.97 9.49
N GLU A 81 2.69 -11.13 8.88
CA GLU A 81 3.74 -12.14 8.85
C GLU A 81 4.92 -11.66 8.01
N ILE A 82 6.12 -12.18 8.31
CA ILE A 82 7.34 -11.93 7.56
C ILE A 82 7.81 -13.22 6.93
N VAL A 83 7.92 -13.23 5.60
CA VAL A 83 8.51 -14.32 4.84
C VAL A 83 10.02 -14.17 4.85
N ALA A 84 10.73 -15.09 5.47
CA ALA A 84 12.17 -15.03 5.67
C ALA A 84 12.98 -15.37 4.40
N ASN A 85 14.18 -14.79 4.27
CA ASN A 85 15.20 -15.14 3.27
C ASN A 85 14.72 -15.06 1.80
N VAL A 86 13.96 -14.04 1.48
CA VAL A 86 13.45 -13.79 0.13
C VAL A 86 14.53 -13.13 -0.72
N ASN A 87 14.85 -13.72 -1.87
CA ASN A 87 15.80 -13.12 -2.82
C ASN A 87 15.19 -11.82 -3.41
N PRO A 88 15.74 -10.63 -3.10
CA PRO A 88 15.19 -9.36 -3.57
C PRO A 88 15.45 -9.08 -5.05
N TYR A 89 16.32 -9.87 -5.71
CA TYR A 89 16.69 -9.73 -7.11
C TYR A 89 15.92 -10.68 -8.04
N ASP A 90 15.22 -11.69 -7.50
CA ASP A 90 14.33 -12.56 -8.28
C ASP A 90 12.89 -12.12 -8.13
N SER A 91 12.36 -11.48 -9.19
CA SER A 91 11.01 -10.92 -9.17
C SER A 91 9.91 -11.96 -8.95
N ARG A 92 10.08 -13.19 -9.42
CA ARG A 92 9.09 -14.27 -9.21
C ARG A 92 9.05 -14.69 -7.75
N VAL A 93 10.22 -14.82 -7.14
CA VAL A 93 10.36 -15.23 -5.74
C VAL A 93 9.77 -14.16 -4.81
N TYR A 94 10.19 -12.89 -4.96
CA TYR A 94 9.70 -11.86 -4.05
C TYR A 94 8.22 -11.53 -4.27
N GLN A 95 7.71 -11.54 -5.51
CA GLN A 95 6.29 -11.32 -5.75
C GLN A 95 5.43 -12.39 -5.08
N GLN A 96 5.85 -13.65 -5.14
CA GLN A 96 5.17 -14.74 -4.43
C GLN A 96 5.21 -14.52 -2.91
N ALA A 97 6.37 -14.19 -2.33
CA ALA A 97 6.50 -13.92 -0.90
C ALA A 97 5.58 -12.77 -0.44
N LEU A 98 5.52 -11.70 -1.22
CA LEU A 98 4.69 -10.53 -0.94
C LEU A 98 3.17 -10.81 -0.99
N THR A 99 2.73 -11.96 -1.54
CA THR A 99 1.33 -12.40 -1.43
C THR A 99 0.95 -12.85 -0.02
N HIS A 100 1.95 -13.23 0.79
CA HIS A 100 1.75 -13.77 2.13
C HIS A 100 1.99 -12.72 3.22
N GLY A 101 2.78 -11.69 2.93
CA GLY A 101 3.08 -10.65 3.90
C GLY A 101 4.25 -9.77 3.52
N VAL A 102 5.01 -9.36 4.52
CA VAL A 102 6.27 -8.62 4.37
C VAL A 102 7.38 -9.59 4.04
N ALA A 103 8.29 -9.21 3.13
CA ALA A 103 9.46 -10.03 2.79
C ALA A 103 10.69 -9.55 3.56
N HIS A 104 11.44 -10.50 4.15
CA HIS A 104 12.78 -10.28 4.69
C HIS A 104 13.81 -10.60 3.61
N ALA A 105 14.67 -9.64 3.30
CA ALA A 105 15.66 -9.78 2.24
C ALA A 105 16.76 -10.80 2.60
N GLN A 106 16.99 -11.73 1.71
CA GLN A 106 18.07 -12.71 1.84
C GLN A 106 19.44 -12.03 1.96
N GLY A 107 20.26 -12.52 2.91
CA GLY A 107 21.60 -11.98 3.18
C GLY A 107 21.61 -10.78 4.11
N THR A 108 20.48 -10.40 4.70
CA THR A 108 20.41 -9.43 5.80
C THR A 108 20.24 -10.14 7.14
N GLY A 109 20.45 -9.43 8.26
CA GLY A 109 20.39 -10.03 9.61
C GLY A 109 18.96 -10.31 10.08
N PHE A 110 18.87 -11.07 11.18
CA PHE A 110 17.63 -11.28 11.93
C PHE A 110 17.66 -10.49 13.25
N PRO A 111 16.49 -10.30 13.91
CA PRO A 111 16.43 -9.66 15.22
C PRO A 111 17.38 -10.31 16.25
N GLY A 112 18.21 -9.48 16.88
CA GLY A 112 19.20 -9.91 17.87
C GLY A 112 20.58 -10.31 17.30
N GLU A 113 20.77 -10.34 15.97
CA GLU A 113 22.06 -10.70 15.36
C GLU A 113 23.04 -9.52 15.23
N GLY A 114 22.62 -8.30 15.57
CA GLY A 114 23.49 -7.12 15.54
C GLY A 114 23.85 -6.62 14.14
N SER A 115 23.02 -6.91 13.13
CA SER A 115 23.20 -6.48 11.74
C SER A 115 21.93 -5.78 11.20
N ASN A 116 21.96 -5.35 9.94
CA ASN A 116 20.80 -4.75 9.29
C ASN A 116 19.75 -5.80 8.95
N ILE A 117 18.53 -5.61 9.45
CA ILE A 117 17.34 -6.39 9.11
C ILE A 117 16.61 -5.61 8.02
N PHE A 118 16.51 -6.15 6.83
CA PHE A 118 15.86 -5.45 5.73
C PHE A 118 14.53 -6.10 5.37
N LEU A 119 13.46 -5.33 5.56
CA LEU A 119 12.09 -5.76 5.28
C LEU A 119 11.49 -4.91 4.16
N PHE A 120 10.77 -5.55 3.25
CA PHE A 120 10.11 -4.83 2.17
C PHE A 120 8.72 -5.37 1.87
N ALA A 121 7.84 -4.49 1.42
CA ALA A 121 6.47 -4.83 1.02
C ALA A 121 5.93 -3.83 0.01
N HIS A 122 4.79 -4.15 -0.60
CA HIS A 122 4.07 -3.23 -1.46
C HIS A 122 3.51 -2.03 -0.69
N SER A 123 3.51 -0.85 -1.33
CA SER A 123 2.86 0.37 -0.81
C SER A 123 1.39 0.46 -1.19
N SER A 124 1.05 -0.12 -2.29
CA SER A 124 -0.33 -0.35 -2.73
C SER A 124 -0.29 -1.43 -3.77
N ALA A 125 -1.34 -2.20 -3.83
CA ALA A 125 -1.50 -3.11 -4.92
C ALA A 125 -2.05 -2.35 -6.12
N ASN A 126 -1.60 -2.72 -7.33
CA ASN A 126 -2.36 -2.44 -8.55
C ASN A 126 -3.79 -2.91 -8.35
N LEU A 127 -4.75 -2.28 -9.04
CA LEU A 127 -6.20 -2.54 -8.91
C LEU A 127 -6.62 -4.00 -8.84
N PHE A 128 -5.87 -4.88 -9.53
CA PHE A 128 -6.09 -6.33 -9.52
C PHE A 128 -5.41 -7.04 -8.33
N GLU A 129 -4.40 -6.45 -7.74
CA GLU A 129 -3.60 -7.03 -6.66
C GLU A 129 -4.03 -6.52 -5.27
N ALA A 130 -4.69 -5.34 -5.18
CA ALA A 130 -5.21 -4.80 -3.92
C ALA A 130 -6.18 -5.74 -3.20
N SER A 131 -6.81 -6.67 -3.93
CA SER A 131 -7.64 -7.72 -3.36
C SER A 131 -6.84 -8.96 -2.90
N ARG A 132 -5.60 -9.10 -3.35
CA ARG A 132 -4.73 -10.26 -3.10
C ARG A 132 -3.59 -9.98 -2.13
N PHE A 133 -3.13 -8.71 -2.04
CA PHE A 133 -1.96 -8.35 -1.24
C PHE A 133 -2.34 -7.36 -0.16
N ASN A 134 -2.03 -7.71 1.08
CA ASN A 134 -2.04 -6.76 2.18
C ASN A 134 -1.02 -5.67 1.87
N SER A 135 -1.49 -4.46 1.57
CA SER A 135 -0.62 -3.27 1.42
C SER A 135 -0.13 -2.81 2.79
N VAL A 136 0.58 -3.70 3.49
CA VAL A 136 1.01 -3.51 4.88
C VAL A 136 1.74 -2.19 5.06
N PHE A 137 2.51 -1.78 4.03
CA PHE A 137 3.30 -0.56 4.06
C PHE A 137 2.65 0.63 3.32
N TYR A 138 1.33 0.55 3.03
CA TYR A 138 0.61 1.68 2.42
C TYR A 138 0.73 2.96 3.27
N LEU A 139 0.47 2.86 4.57
CA LEU A 139 0.51 3.99 5.51
C LEU A 139 1.92 4.29 6.06
N MET A 140 2.96 3.61 5.59
CA MET A 140 4.34 3.81 6.08
C MET A 140 4.83 5.26 5.94
N HIS A 141 4.24 6.01 5.02
CA HIS A 141 4.57 7.42 4.83
C HIS A 141 4.12 8.33 5.99
N HIS A 142 3.22 7.87 6.86
CA HIS A 142 2.82 8.57 8.08
C HIS A 142 3.80 8.38 9.25
N LEU A 143 4.66 7.36 9.20
CA LEU A 143 5.65 7.15 10.27
C LEU A 143 6.56 8.37 10.43
N VAL A 144 6.85 8.70 11.66
CA VAL A 144 7.76 9.80 12.05
C VAL A 144 8.86 9.27 12.98
N VAL A 145 9.92 10.04 13.12
CA VAL A 145 11.00 9.74 14.09
C VAL A 145 10.41 9.66 15.50
N GLY A 146 10.74 8.60 16.23
CA GLY A 146 10.20 8.28 17.55
C GLY A 146 9.07 7.22 17.54
N ASP A 147 8.49 6.91 16.38
CA ASP A 147 7.50 5.83 16.29
C ASP A 147 8.10 4.47 16.59
N GLN A 148 7.29 3.60 17.18
CA GLN A 148 7.71 2.27 17.59
C GLN A 148 7.32 1.21 16.56
N ILE A 149 8.21 0.23 16.36
CA ILE A 149 8.02 -0.95 15.53
C ILE A 149 8.39 -2.16 16.36
N ILE A 150 7.53 -3.17 16.39
CA ILE A 150 7.77 -4.41 17.13
C ILE A 150 7.97 -5.53 16.13
N LEU A 151 9.10 -6.23 16.21
CA LEU A 151 9.30 -7.51 15.53
C LEU A 151 9.16 -8.65 16.53
N TRP A 152 8.35 -9.64 16.17
CA TRP A 152 8.35 -10.92 16.86
C TRP A 152 9.22 -11.89 16.08
N TYR A 153 10.13 -12.56 16.79
CA TYR A 153 11.02 -13.57 16.20
C TYR A 153 11.33 -14.65 17.23
N HIS A 154 11.07 -15.91 16.90
CA HIS A 154 11.25 -17.07 17.78
C HIS A 154 10.62 -16.87 19.18
N ASN A 155 9.35 -16.41 19.22
CA ASN A 155 8.60 -16.11 20.45
C ASN A 155 9.17 -14.96 21.29
N GLN A 156 10.11 -14.19 20.78
CA GLN A 156 10.67 -13.00 21.44
C GLN A 156 10.26 -11.72 20.73
N GLY A 157 9.84 -10.72 21.49
CA GLY A 157 9.54 -9.38 20.99
C GLY A 157 10.78 -8.49 20.98
N TYR A 158 11.06 -7.85 19.85
CA TYR A 158 12.14 -6.87 19.68
C TYR A 158 11.54 -5.52 19.35
N LEU A 159 11.86 -4.51 20.16
CA LEU A 159 11.33 -3.17 20.01
C LEU A 159 12.34 -2.26 19.30
N TYR A 160 11.89 -1.58 18.26
CA TYR A 160 12.67 -0.62 17.48
C TYR A 160 12.00 0.74 17.50
N GLU A 161 12.78 1.81 17.44
CA GLU A 161 12.33 3.20 17.30
C GLU A 161 12.80 3.77 15.97
N VAL A 162 11.91 4.40 15.24
CA VAL A 162 12.22 5.07 13.96
C VAL A 162 13.22 6.21 14.21
N THR A 163 14.34 6.18 13.51
CA THR A 163 15.38 7.23 13.59
C THR A 163 15.44 8.07 12.32
N ASP A 164 15.11 7.49 11.16
CA ASP A 164 15.22 8.18 9.88
C ASP A 164 14.12 7.78 8.92
N LYS A 165 13.71 8.72 8.06
CA LYS A 165 12.78 8.50 6.96
C LYS A 165 13.26 9.21 5.69
N LEU A 166 13.47 8.47 4.61
CA LEU A 166 14.15 8.94 3.41
C LEU A 166 13.37 8.54 2.15
N LEU A 167 13.37 9.45 1.17
CA LEU A 167 12.90 9.16 -0.19
C LEU A 167 14.10 9.01 -1.11
N VAL A 168 14.28 7.82 -1.68
CA VAL A 168 15.46 7.48 -2.48
C VAL A 168 15.08 6.97 -3.87
N SER A 169 16.07 6.90 -4.76
CA SER A 169 15.92 6.30 -6.09
C SER A 169 15.65 4.79 -5.98
N PRO A 170 14.91 4.20 -6.93
CA PRO A 170 14.73 2.75 -7.01
C PRO A 170 16.02 1.94 -7.07
N GLN A 171 17.12 2.55 -7.56
CA GLN A 171 18.44 1.92 -7.68
C GLN A 171 19.28 2.00 -6.40
N SER A 172 18.76 2.56 -5.32
CA SER A 172 19.50 2.76 -4.05
C SER A 172 19.62 1.47 -3.25
N VAL A 173 20.51 0.57 -3.70
CA VAL A 173 20.74 -0.77 -3.09
C VAL A 173 21.62 -0.74 -1.84
N GLN A 174 22.19 0.41 -1.49
CA GLN A 174 23.09 0.55 -0.30
C GLN A 174 22.38 0.22 1.02
N TYR A 175 21.06 0.35 1.09
CA TYR A 175 20.27 0.04 2.29
C TYR A 175 20.11 -1.46 2.55
N LEU A 176 20.40 -2.32 1.57
CA LEU A 176 20.42 -3.78 1.71
C LEU A 176 21.70 -4.30 2.37
N LYS A 177 22.74 -3.43 2.50
CA LYS A 177 24.02 -3.88 3.02
C LYS A 177 23.94 -4.18 4.53
N PRO A 178 24.68 -5.19 5.00
CA PRO A 178 24.86 -5.41 6.42
C PRO A 178 25.49 -4.20 7.09
N ASN A 179 25.10 -3.94 8.32
CA ASN A 179 25.70 -2.91 9.20
C ASN A 179 26.52 -3.56 10.31
N SER A 180 27.39 -2.79 10.94
CA SER A 180 28.13 -3.19 12.14
C SER A 180 27.31 -3.06 13.44
N ALA A 181 26.11 -2.51 13.36
CA ALA A 181 25.17 -2.38 14.47
C ALA A 181 23.79 -2.78 13.98
N GLU A 182 22.97 -3.31 14.89
CA GLU A 182 21.60 -3.69 14.55
C GLU A 182 20.77 -2.48 14.13
N THR A 183 20.13 -2.62 12.98
CA THR A 183 19.18 -1.66 12.43
C THR A 183 18.03 -2.42 11.76
N LEU A 184 16.84 -1.84 11.83
CA LEU A 184 15.70 -2.29 11.07
C LEU A 184 15.46 -1.30 9.93
N THR A 185 15.52 -1.78 8.70
CA THR A 185 15.26 -1.00 7.50
C THR A 185 13.98 -1.50 6.83
N LEU A 186 12.95 -0.64 6.76
CA LEU A 186 11.71 -0.91 6.04
C LEU A 186 11.75 -0.22 4.67
N MET A 187 11.34 -0.89 3.62
CA MET A 187 11.26 -0.32 2.27
C MET A 187 9.91 -0.57 1.62
N THR A 188 9.39 0.46 0.96
CA THR A 188 8.23 0.36 0.09
C THR A 188 8.34 1.31 -1.11
N CYS A 189 7.45 1.17 -2.09
CA CYS A 189 7.36 2.09 -3.22
C CYS A 189 6.71 3.42 -2.81
N TYR A 190 7.09 4.53 -3.47
CA TYR A 190 6.53 5.85 -3.21
C TYR A 190 6.47 6.72 -4.49
N PRO A 191 5.42 7.53 -4.72
CA PRO A 191 4.14 7.55 -3.99
C PRO A 191 3.42 6.18 -4.06
N PRO A 192 2.49 5.90 -3.13
CA PRO A 192 1.70 4.68 -3.17
C PRO A 192 1.07 4.44 -4.54
N GLY A 193 1.15 3.19 -5.05
CA GLY A 193 0.66 2.85 -6.39
C GLY A 193 1.62 3.14 -7.52
N THR A 194 2.81 3.68 -7.24
CA THR A 194 3.85 3.97 -8.25
C THR A 194 5.15 3.25 -7.92
N THR A 195 6.08 3.27 -8.88
CA THR A 195 7.44 2.74 -8.70
C THR A 195 8.51 3.83 -8.81
N LEU A 196 8.10 5.12 -8.73
CA LEU A 196 8.96 6.27 -9.02
C LEU A 196 10.13 6.41 -8.04
N LYS A 197 9.85 6.18 -6.75
CA LYS A 197 10.83 6.25 -5.66
C LYS A 197 10.67 5.08 -4.71
N ARG A 198 11.59 4.98 -3.76
CA ARG A 198 11.47 4.11 -2.58
C ARG A 198 11.38 4.97 -1.33
N LEU A 199 10.44 4.65 -0.47
CA LEU A 199 10.39 5.15 0.88
C LEU A 199 11.16 4.17 1.77
N ILE A 200 12.18 4.69 2.45
CA ILE A 200 12.99 3.96 3.43
C ILE A 200 12.67 4.53 4.81
N VAL A 201 12.38 3.65 5.76
CA VAL A 201 12.30 3.97 7.18
C VAL A 201 13.37 3.16 7.88
N VAL A 202 14.22 3.84 8.65
CA VAL A 202 15.27 3.21 9.44
C VAL A 202 14.90 3.32 10.92
N ALA A 203 15.03 2.21 11.64
CA ALA A 203 14.77 2.16 13.06
C ALA A 203 15.92 1.45 13.79
N LYS A 204 16.13 1.77 15.06
CA LYS A 204 17.16 1.17 15.91
C LYS A 204 16.54 0.46 17.09
N PRO A 205 17.17 -0.62 17.60
CA PRO A 205 16.65 -1.33 18.76
C PRO A 205 16.64 -0.43 19.99
N ILE A 206 15.53 -0.44 20.73
CA ILE A 206 15.44 0.13 22.06
C ILE A 206 15.89 -0.93 23.05
N ARG A 207 16.94 -0.68 23.80
CA ARG A 207 17.32 -1.52 24.93
C ARG A 207 16.39 -1.18 26.09
N LEU A 208 15.56 -2.16 26.47
CA LEU A 208 14.79 -2.12 27.71
C LEU A 208 15.68 -2.31 28.92
#